data_38ef21f5961d428ed2cc5ba1d1a26c9a
#
_entry.id   38ef21f5961d428ed2cc5ba1d1a26c9a
#
_cell.length_a   1.000
_cell.length_b   1.000
_cell.length_c   1.000
_cell.angle_alpha   90.00
_cell.angle_beta   90.00
_cell.angle_gamma   90.00
#
_symmetry.space_group_name_H-M   'P 1'
#
loop_
_entity.id
_entity.type
_entity.pdbx_description
1 polymer ?
#
loop_
_entity_poly.entity_id
_entity_poly.type
_entity_poly.pdbx_seq_one_letter_code
_entity_poly.pdbx_strand_id
1 'polypeptide(L)'
;MKDLFCKRWKAVLSVIFGIVIFMICRFLLCALMNYHEQSHLFRWTGFYLRDQLSSWDGFREYLVSFITQFFYVEWLGALLIALLAVGIQQVVWRLMHLLGLGRSWLYPISFVPVALMFYYGLIPQHYRDNADFREIVEYDYLMRTHQWQAIAEKSAQAYPQSEHGIRVTNHALAIQGRLLDEMFFYQQTGPKGLLADDQQREPLTYYALSDIYMHLGFINESERLAFNAKQSLPNHHKSGRAFFRLAETNIINGNYTIAMKYLNYLRSTLYYGSWARNWLEKLGDETYTEQQYGNVRRRRTTQVNHLIAPDKSIMLTELVQQDSTNRLAMDY
;
A
#
# COMPACT_ATOMS: atom_id res chain seq x y z
N MET A 1 14.53 -23.36 39.08
CA MET A 1 14.54 -22.64 37.77
C MET A 1 15.34 -23.38 36.69
N LYS A 2 16.55 -23.90 36.96
CA LYS A 2 17.36 -24.62 35.95
C LYS A 2 16.65 -25.88 35.38
N ASP A 3 15.96 -26.67 36.19
CA ASP A 3 15.26 -27.93 35.72
C ASP A 3 14.05 -27.64 34.85
N LEU A 4 13.31 -26.56 35.06
CA LEU A 4 12.19 -26.16 34.20
C LEU A 4 12.68 -25.66 32.84
N PHE A 5 13.82 -24.98 32.81
CA PHE A 5 14.47 -24.49 31.59
C PHE A 5 14.98 -25.66 30.74
N CYS A 6 15.60 -26.68 31.38
CA CYS A 6 16.08 -27.88 30.70
C CYS A 6 14.96 -28.71 30.06
N LYS A 7 13.74 -28.70 30.62
CA LYS A 7 12.58 -29.44 30.05
C LYS A 7 11.80 -28.64 28.97
N ARG A 8 11.94 -27.28 28.94
CA ARG A 8 11.12 -26.42 28.05
C ARG A 8 11.94 -25.60 27.03
N TRP A 9 13.23 -25.84 26.90
CA TRP A 9 14.11 -25.07 26.02
C TRP A 9 13.62 -25.02 24.56
N LYS A 10 12.99 -26.11 24.05
CA LYS A 10 12.40 -26.14 22.70
C LYS A 10 11.27 -25.11 22.54
N ALA A 11 10.39 -25.01 23.54
CA ALA A 11 9.32 -24.03 23.54
C ALA A 11 9.89 -22.59 23.61
N VAL A 12 10.92 -22.40 24.46
CA VAL A 12 11.59 -21.09 24.55
C VAL A 12 12.22 -20.68 23.22
N LEU A 13 12.91 -21.60 22.52
CA LEU A 13 13.48 -21.31 21.21
C LEU A 13 12.40 -20.97 20.16
N SER A 14 11.25 -21.67 20.16
CA SER A 14 10.15 -21.34 19.25
C SER A 14 9.55 -19.96 19.54
N VAL A 15 9.41 -19.60 20.82
CA VAL A 15 8.94 -18.27 21.20
C VAL A 15 9.93 -17.19 20.76
N ILE A 16 11.23 -17.40 21.02
CA ILE A 16 12.28 -16.45 20.56
C ILE A 16 12.25 -16.32 19.04
N PHE A 17 12.14 -17.43 18.29
CA PHE A 17 12.01 -17.40 16.84
C PHE A 17 10.79 -16.56 16.39
N GLY A 18 9.61 -16.81 17.01
CA GLY A 18 8.41 -16.03 16.73
C GLY A 18 8.59 -14.53 16.99
N ILE A 19 9.24 -14.17 18.12
CA ILE A 19 9.54 -12.78 18.45
C ILE A 19 10.48 -12.16 17.40
N VAL A 20 11.53 -12.86 16.99
CA VAL A 20 12.47 -12.39 15.96
C VAL A 20 11.74 -12.14 14.63
N ILE A 21 10.92 -13.09 14.17
CA ILE A 21 10.12 -12.91 12.96
C ILE A 21 9.16 -11.73 13.09
N PHE A 22 8.48 -11.60 14.24
CA PHE A 22 7.60 -10.45 14.51
C PHE A 22 8.36 -9.12 14.39
N MET A 23 9.52 -9.01 15.02
CA MET A 23 10.34 -7.78 14.99
C MET A 23 10.82 -7.46 13.57
N ILE A 24 11.26 -8.46 12.82
CA ILE A 24 11.65 -8.28 11.40
C ILE A 24 10.47 -7.76 10.58
N CYS A 25 9.31 -8.39 10.68
CA CYS A 25 8.11 -7.97 9.96
C CYS A 25 7.64 -6.57 10.35
N ARG A 26 7.64 -6.27 11.66
CA ARG A 26 7.10 -5.01 12.19
C ARG A 26 7.99 -3.81 11.90
N PHE A 27 9.32 -3.98 11.92
CA PHE A 27 10.24 -2.85 11.82
C PHE A 27 11.06 -2.81 10.53
N LEU A 28 11.37 -3.95 9.93
CA LEU A 28 12.19 -3.99 8.72
C LEU A 28 11.38 -4.22 7.44
N LEU A 29 10.26 -4.95 7.51
CA LEU A 29 9.48 -5.34 6.35
C LEU A 29 8.07 -4.73 6.31
N CYS A 30 7.75 -3.75 7.17
CA CYS A 30 6.42 -3.14 7.23
C CYS A 30 6.00 -2.53 5.87
N ALA A 31 6.89 -1.83 5.19
CA ALA A 31 6.64 -1.27 3.87
C ALA A 31 6.36 -2.36 2.83
N LEU A 32 7.15 -3.44 2.83
CA LEU A 32 6.95 -4.57 1.93
C LEU A 32 5.64 -5.31 2.22
N MET A 33 5.28 -5.51 3.49
CA MET A 33 3.99 -6.11 3.85
C MET A 33 2.82 -5.24 3.36
N ASN A 34 2.92 -3.93 3.52
CA ASN A 34 1.95 -2.99 2.99
C ASN A 34 1.84 -3.05 1.45
N TYR A 35 2.96 -3.20 0.74
CA TYR A 35 2.97 -3.45 -0.71
C TYR A 35 2.21 -4.73 -1.09
N HIS A 36 2.40 -5.83 -0.36
CA HIS A 36 1.64 -7.07 -0.60
C HIS A 36 0.14 -6.89 -0.40
N GLU A 37 -0.28 -6.16 0.64
CA GLU A 37 -1.70 -5.86 0.86
C GLU A 37 -2.31 -5.11 -0.32
N GLN A 38 -1.60 -4.11 -0.86
CA GLN A 38 -2.07 -3.31 -1.99
C GLN A 38 -2.21 -4.10 -3.29
N SER A 39 -1.48 -5.21 -3.41
CA SER A 39 -1.49 -6.06 -4.61
C SER A 39 -2.57 -7.13 -4.58
N HIS A 40 -3.28 -7.31 -3.45
CA HIS A 40 -4.29 -8.36 -3.27
C HIS A 40 -5.55 -7.79 -2.63
N LEU A 41 -6.71 -8.24 -3.09
CA LEU A 41 -8.01 -7.86 -2.51
C LEU A 41 -8.81 -9.11 -2.12
N PHE A 42 -8.87 -9.39 -0.84
CA PHE A 42 -9.70 -10.47 -0.33
C PHE A 42 -11.14 -10.02 -0.10
N ARG A 43 -12.11 -10.85 -0.51
CA ARG A 43 -13.55 -10.58 -0.35
C ARG A 43 -14.23 -11.71 0.42
N TRP A 44 -14.95 -11.33 1.46
CA TRP A 44 -15.74 -12.26 2.28
C TRP A 44 -17.07 -12.63 1.60
N THR A 45 -17.00 -13.35 0.45
CA THR A 45 -18.17 -13.80 -0.29
C THR A 45 -17.98 -15.24 -0.78
N GLY A 46 -19.05 -16.04 -0.75
CA GLY A 46 -19.01 -17.41 -1.30
C GLY A 46 -18.75 -17.44 -2.81
N PHE A 47 -19.17 -16.39 -3.53
CA PHE A 47 -18.85 -16.23 -4.95
C PHE A 47 -17.34 -16.12 -5.16
N TYR A 48 -16.65 -15.26 -4.37
CA TYR A 48 -15.20 -15.10 -4.46
C TYR A 48 -14.46 -16.42 -4.18
N LEU A 49 -14.88 -17.16 -3.16
CA LEU A 49 -14.30 -18.47 -2.87
C LEU A 49 -14.47 -19.45 -4.03
N ARG A 50 -15.67 -19.52 -4.61
CA ARG A 50 -15.96 -20.42 -5.76
C ARG A 50 -15.16 -20.02 -7.00
N ASP A 51 -15.09 -18.73 -7.28
CA ASP A 51 -14.33 -18.16 -8.39
C ASP A 51 -12.84 -18.49 -8.29
N GLN A 52 -12.25 -18.28 -7.12
CA GLN A 52 -10.85 -18.63 -6.85
C GLN A 52 -10.59 -20.13 -6.99
N LEU A 53 -11.43 -20.98 -6.41
CA LEU A 53 -11.25 -22.45 -6.45
C LEU A 53 -11.50 -23.06 -7.85
N SER A 54 -11.97 -22.28 -8.82
CA SER A 54 -12.15 -22.75 -10.20
C SER A 54 -10.85 -22.84 -10.98
N SER A 55 -9.77 -22.20 -10.51
CA SER A 55 -8.45 -22.23 -11.15
C SER A 55 -7.48 -23.15 -10.42
N TRP A 56 -6.49 -23.69 -11.15
CA TRP A 56 -5.48 -24.62 -10.59
C TRP A 56 -4.70 -24.02 -9.41
N ASP A 57 -4.28 -22.76 -9.52
CA ASP A 57 -3.57 -22.05 -8.45
C ASP A 57 -4.50 -21.32 -7.46
N GLY A 58 -5.82 -21.44 -7.64
CA GLY A 58 -6.78 -20.60 -6.95
C GLY A 58 -6.83 -20.77 -5.46
N PHE A 59 -6.58 -21.99 -4.95
CA PHE A 59 -6.49 -22.21 -3.52
C PHE A 59 -5.31 -21.46 -2.88
N ARG A 60 -4.16 -21.48 -3.56
CA ARG A 60 -2.97 -20.74 -3.12
C ARG A 60 -3.26 -19.22 -3.11
N GLU A 61 -3.81 -18.70 -4.19
CA GLU A 61 -4.15 -17.28 -4.33
C GLU A 61 -5.21 -16.84 -3.29
N TYR A 62 -6.18 -17.71 -3.01
CA TYR A 62 -7.16 -17.47 -1.95
C TYR A 62 -6.50 -17.34 -0.58
N LEU A 63 -5.58 -18.26 -0.22
CA LEU A 63 -4.86 -18.21 1.05
C LEU A 63 -3.92 -17.00 1.13
N VAL A 64 -3.20 -16.69 0.05
CA VAL A 64 -2.32 -15.51 -0.01
C VAL A 64 -3.15 -14.24 0.19
N SER A 65 -4.23 -14.07 -0.57
CA SER A 65 -5.11 -12.90 -0.43
C SER A 65 -5.75 -12.81 0.96
N PHE A 66 -6.11 -13.96 1.56
CA PHE A 66 -6.63 -14.01 2.92
C PHE A 66 -5.60 -13.55 3.97
N ILE A 67 -4.36 -13.97 3.84
CA ILE A 67 -3.28 -13.59 4.78
C ILE A 67 -2.89 -12.12 4.57
N THR A 68 -2.71 -11.69 3.32
CA THR A 68 -2.22 -10.36 3.00
C THR A 68 -3.18 -9.24 3.40
N GLN A 69 -4.49 -9.50 3.48
CA GLN A 69 -5.41 -8.48 3.98
C GLN A 69 -5.07 -7.98 5.39
N PHE A 70 -4.50 -8.82 6.25
CA PHE A 70 -4.12 -8.45 7.62
C PHE A 70 -2.88 -7.53 7.67
N PHE A 71 -2.14 -7.40 6.57
CA PHE A 71 -0.99 -6.50 6.48
C PHE A 71 -1.40 -5.02 6.41
N TYR A 72 -2.68 -4.75 6.22
CA TYR A 72 -3.22 -3.40 6.37
C TYR A 72 -2.95 -2.81 7.76
N VAL A 73 -2.97 -3.64 8.79
CA VAL A 73 -2.61 -3.28 10.16
C VAL A 73 -1.26 -3.91 10.48
N GLU A 74 -0.21 -3.12 10.52
CA GLU A 74 1.19 -3.56 10.58
C GLU A 74 1.49 -4.59 11.67
N TRP A 75 1.09 -4.30 12.93
CA TRP A 75 1.36 -5.20 14.04
C TRP A 75 0.57 -6.50 13.93
N LEU A 76 -0.65 -6.46 13.40
CA LEU A 76 -1.51 -7.65 13.23
C LEU A 76 -0.96 -8.55 12.15
N GLY A 77 -0.54 -7.98 11.02
CA GLY A 77 0.14 -8.72 9.95
C GLY A 77 1.43 -9.37 10.43
N ALA A 78 2.28 -8.61 11.15
CA ALA A 78 3.51 -9.12 11.71
C ALA A 78 3.28 -10.26 12.72
N LEU A 79 2.27 -10.12 13.59
CA LEU A 79 1.88 -11.18 14.54
C LEU A 79 1.38 -12.45 13.82
N LEU A 80 0.53 -12.28 12.81
CA LEU A 80 0.01 -13.41 12.02
C LEU A 80 1.15 -14.18 11.35
N ILE A 81 2.09 -13.50 10.72
CA ILE A 81 3.26 -14.13 10.08
C ILE A 81 4.14 -14.84 11.12
N ALA A 82 4.38 -14.23 12.27
CA ALA A 82 5.16 -14.85 13.34
C ALA A 82 4.49 -16.14 13.85
N LEU A 83 3.16 -16.12 14.05
CA LEU A 83 2.39 -17.31 14.46
C LEU A 83 2.41 -18.40 13.40
N LEU A 84 2.26 -18.04 12.12
CA LEU A 84 2.37 -18.99 11.00
C LEU A 84 3.77 -19.60 10.92
N ALA A 85 4.82 -18.80 11.08
CA ALA A 85 6.20 -19.28 11.06
C ALA A 85 6.46 -20.30 12.18
N VAL A 86 6.01 -19.99 13.41
CA VAL A 86 6.11 -20.94 14.55
C VAL A 86 5.26 -22.19 14.29
N GLY A 87 4.04 -22.05 13.77
CA GLY A 87 3.18 -23.19 13.44
C GLY A 87 3.82 -24.13 12.42
N ILE A 88 4.34 -23.57 11.33
CA ILE A 88 5.05 -24.34 10.28
C ILE A 88 6.30 -25.00 10.86
N GLN A 89 7.06 -24.32 11.71
CA GLN A 89 8.23 -24.89 12.37
C GLN A 89 7.85 -26.10 13.23
N GLN A 90 6.75 -26.05 13.95
CA GLN A 90 6.26 -27.20 14.73
C GLN A 90 5.87 -28.38 13.82
N VAL A 91 5.27 -28.11 12.66
CA VAL A 91 4.98 -29.14 11.65
C VAL A 91 6.27 -29.75 11.12
N VAL A 92 7.25 -28.93 10.73
CA VAL A 92 8.56 -29.39 10.27
C VAL A 92 9.23 -30.29 11.33
N TRP A 93 9.21 -29.86 12.60
CA TRP A 93 9.77 -30.66 13.68
C TRP A 93 9.05 -32.03 13.84
N ARG A 94 7.71 -32.05 13.76
CA ARG A 94 6.94 -33.31 13.80
C ARG A 94 7.30 -34.26 12.65
N LEU A 95 7.44 -33.71 11.43
CA LEU A 95 7.86 -34.47 10.26
C LEU A 95 9.27 -35.04 10.42
N MET A 96 10.22 -34.26 10.93
CA MET A 96 11.56 -34.73 11.25
C MET A 96 11.52 -35.87 12.26
N HIS A 97 10.66 -35.76 13.27
CA HIS A 97 10.50 -36.82 14.26
C HIS A 97 9.96 -38.13 13.63
N LEU A 98 8.97 -38.04 12.73
CA LEU A 98 8.41 -39.17 12.00
C LEU A 98 9.45 -39.85 11.08
N LEU A 99 10.40 -39.11 10.56
CA LEU A 99 11.51 -39.61 9.72
C LEU A 99 12.69 -40.14 10.52
N GLY A 100 12.54 -40.32 11.84
CA GLY A 100 13.60 -40.83 12.72
C GLY A 100 14.68 -39.78 13.09
N LEU A 101 14.52 -38.53 12.67
CA LEU A 101 15.43 -37.40 12.98
C LEU A 101 15.00 -36.67 14.26
N GLY A 102 14.28 -37.29 15.16
CA GLY A 102 13.70 -36.72 16.38
C GLY A 102 14.69 -36.45 17.54
N ARG A 103 16.01 -36.49 17.31
CA ARG A 103 17.02 -36.24 18.35
C ARG A 103 16.95 -34.76 18.78
N SER A 104 16.90 -34.52 20.10
CA SER A 104 16.69 -33.17 20.65
C SER A 104 17.67 -32.12 20.14
N TRP A 105 18.92 -32.44 19.88
CA TRP A 105 19.93 -31.53 19.35
C TRP A 105 19.65 -31.09 17.91
N LEU A 106 18.81 -31.85 17.14
CA LEU A 106 18.41 -31.47 15.78
C LEU A 106 17.25 -30.46 15.76
N TYR A 107 16.66 -30.13 16.92
CA TYR A 107 15.53 -29.19 16.97
C TYR A 107 15.82 -27.83 16.31
N PRO A 108 17.00 -27.20 16.49
CA PRO A 108 17.30 -25.94 15.82
C PRO A 108 17.29 -26.03 14.29
N ILE A 109 17.56 -27.18 13.70
CA ILE A 109 17.54 -27.38 12.24
C ILE A 109 16.14 -27.21 11.68
N SER A 110 15.08 -27.45 12.46
CA SER A 110 13.69 -27.27 12.02
C SER A 110 13.31 -25.81 11.73
N PHE A 111 14.08 -24.82 12.18
CA PHE A 111 13.88 -23.41 11.87
C PHE A 111 14.40 -23.02 10.47
N VAL A 112 15.42 -23.74 9.95
CA VAL A 112 16.07 -23.40 8.67
C VAL A 112 15.11 -23.45 7.49
N PRO A 113 14.32 -24.52 7.24
CA PRO A 113 13.36 -24.56 6.14
C PRO A 113 12.33 -23.43 6.23
N VAL A 114 11.89 -23.10 7.44
CA VAL A 114 10.91 -22.05 7.68
C VAL A 114 11.51 -20.68 7.39
N ALA A 115 12.74 -20.42 7.84
CA ALA A 115 13.44 -19.16 7.54
C ALA A 115 13.66 -18.98 6.03
N LEU A 116 14.04 -20.04 5.31
CA LEU A 116 14.16 -20.01 3.86
C LEU A 116 12.82 -19.80 3.16
N MET A 117 11.78 -20.51 3.57
CA MET A 117 10.44 -20.32 3.03
C MET A 117 9.94 -18.89 3.26
N PHE A 118 10.20 -18.31 4.43
CA PHE A 118 9.88 -16.94 4.76
C PHE A 118 10.66 -15.95 3.88
N TYR A 119 11.97 -16.14 3.75
CA TYR A 119 12.83 -15.28 2.96
C TYR A 119 12.45 -15.28 1.47
N TYR A 120 12.22 -16.44 0.88
CA TYR A 120 11.88 -16.54 -0.55
C TYR A 120 10.39 -16.32 -0.84
N GLY A 121 9.50 -16.58 0.11
CA GLY A 121 8.06 -16.44 -0.05
C GLY A 121 7.53 -15.04 0.23
N LEU A 122 8.04 -14.35 1.27
CA LEU A 122 7.59 -13.02 1.63
C LEU A 122 8.37 -11.92 0.91
N ILE A 123 9.66 -12.13 0.64
CA ILE A 123 10.54 -11.13 0.02
C ILE A 123 10.73 -11.47 -1.47
N PRO A 124 10.00 -10.79 -2.40
CA PRO A 124 10.10 -11.06 -3.82
C PRO A 124 11.52 -10.84 -4.35
N GLN A 125 11.92 -11.57 -5.38
CA GLN A 125 13.24 -11.43 -5.99
C GLN A 125 13.49 -9.97 -6.43
N HIS A 126 12.51 -9.35 -7.06
CA HIS A 126 12.62 -7.95 -7.50
C HIS A 126 12.93 -6.99 -6.34
N TYR A 127 12.33 -7.19 -5.17
CA TYR A 127 12.63 -6.39 -3.98
C TYR A 127 14.05 -6.65 -3.45
N ARG A 128 14.56 -7.89 -3.56
CA ARG A 128 15.93 -8.22 -3.11
C ARG A 128 17.00 -7.61 -4.01
N ASP A 129 16.78 -7.65 -5.31
CA ASP A 129 17.82 -7.38 -6.32
C ASP A 129 17.80 -5.91 -6.80
N ASN A 130 16.71 -5.16 -6.57
CA ASN A 130 16.53 -3.80 -7.07
C ASN A 130 16.43 -2.80 -5.91
N ALA A 131 17.45 -1.94 -5.78
CA ALA A 131 17.50 -0.91 -4.75
C ALA A 131 16.44 0.18 -4.98
N ASP A 132 16.22 0.57 -6.24
CA ASP A 132 15.23 1.60 -6.59
C ASP A 132 13.81 1.12 -6.23
N PHE A 133 13.51 -0.16 -6.46
CA PHE A 133 12.22 -0.71 -6.08
C PHE A 133 12.01 -0.75 -4.56
N ARG A 134 13.06 -1.05 -3.77
CA ARG A 134 12.98 -0.94 -2.31
C ARG A 134 12.68 0.49 -1.87
N GLU A 135 13.37 1.46 -2.48
CA GLU A 135 13.15 2.87 -2.22
C GLU A 135 11.70 3.28 -2.55
N ILE A 136 11.18 2.90 -3.71
CA ILE A 136 9.79 3.15 -4.13
C ILE A 136 8.80 2.60 -3.11
N VAL A 137 8.98 1.35 -2.67
CA VAL A 137 8.11 0.69 -1.68
C VAL A 137 8.12 1.43 -0.34
N GLU A 138 9.30 1.88 0.12
CA GLU A 138 9.42 2.60 1.38
C GLU A 138 8.79 4.00 1.32
N TYR A 139 9.02 4.76 0.25
CA TYR A 139 8.41 6.09 0.07
C TYR A 139 6.89 6.01 -0.12
N ASP A 140 6.40 5.03 -0.88
CA ASP A 140 4.95 4.81 -1.01
C ASP A 140 4.29 4.47 0.32
N TYR A 141 4.93 3.62 1.14
CA TYR A 141 4.44 3.30 2.48
C TYR A 141 4.33 4.53 3.38
N LEU A 142 5.37 5.37 3.42
CA LEU A 142 5.37 6.61 4.22
C LEU A 142 4.31 7.60 3.72
N MET A 143 4.16 7.72 2.41
CA MET A 143 3.14 8.59 1.78
C MET A 143 1.73 8.10 2.10
N ARG A 144 1.45 6.82 1.91
CA ARG A 144 0.14 6.21 2.22
C ARG A 144 -0.26 6.36 3.68
N THR A 145 0.71 6.31 4.59
CA THR A 145 0.50 6.48 6.03
C THR A 145 0.58 7.93 6.49
N HIS A 146 0.67 8.89 5.54
CA HIS A 146 0.75 10.34 5.80
C HIS A 146 1.89 10.75 6.75
N GLN A 147 3.00 10.03 6.71
CA GLN A 147 4.17 10.29 7.56
C GLN A 147 5.09 11.34 6.90
N TRP A 148 4.56 12.53 6.64
CA TRP A 148 5.23 13.60 5.90
C TRP A 148 6.57 14.02 6.50
N GLN A 149 6.65 14.11 7.82
CA GLN A 149 7.88 14.43 8.52
C GLN A 149 8.94 13.31 8.37
N ALA A 150 8.53 12.05 8.46
CA ALA A 150 9.44 10.92 8.28
C ALA A 150 9.99 10.84 6.84
N ILE A 151 9.20 11.25 5.84
CA ILE A 151 9.67 11.38 4.44
C ILE A 151 10.79 12.43 4.37
N ALA A 152 10.57 13.63 4.91
CA ALA A 152 11.56 14.70 4.88
C ALA A 152 12.85 14.32 5.63
N GLU A 153 12.73 13.70 6.82
CA GLU A 153 13.87 13.22 7.60
C GLU A 153 14.66 12.12 6.87
N LYS A 154 13.95 11.12 6.27
CA LYS A 154 14.58 10.07 5.48
C LYS A 154 15.36 10.66 4.30
N SER A 155 14.76 11.60 3.58
CA SER A 155 15.36 12.25 2.42
C SER A 155 16.57 13.12 2.80
N ALA A 156 16.54 13.74 3.97
CA ALA A 156 17.67 14.51 4.50
C ALA A 156 18.86 13.62 4.93
N GLN A 157 18.58 12.41 5.43
CA GLN A 157 19.61 11.44 5.81
C GLN A 157 20.24 10.75 4.61
N ALA A 158 19.45 10.39 3.60
CA ALA A 158 19.86 9.74 2.38
C ALA A 158 19.02 10.28 1.22
N TYR A 159 19.66 11.03 0.33
CA TYR A 159 18.98 11.65 -0.81
C TYR A 159 18.29 10.60 -1.68
N PRO A 160 17.00 10.78 -2.03
CA PRO A 160 16.29 9.86 -2.89
C PRO A 160 16.97 9.74 -4.25
N GLN A 161 17.11 8.52 -4.74
CA GLN A 161 17.76 8.21 -6.02
C GLN A 161 16.75 8.04 -7.14
N SER A 162 15.55 7.54 -6.81
CA SER A 162 14.48 7.33 -7.79
C SER A 162 13.67 8.59 -8.03
N GLU A 163 13.16 8.77 -9.25
CA GLU A 163 12.19 9.84 -9.57
C GLU A 163 10.95 9.78 -8.66
N HIS A 164 10.56 8.58 -8.24
CA HIS A 164 9.46 8.36 -7.30
C HIS A 164 9.79 8.93 -5.92
N GLY A 165 10.97 8.62 -5.37
CA GLY A 165 11.42 9.14 -4.07
C GLY A 165 11.51 10.66 -4.06
N ILE A 166 12.08 11.26 -5.13
CA ILE A 166 12.16 12.72 -5.29
C ILE A 166 10.75 13.34 -5.30
N ARG A 167 9.82 12.76 -6.05
CA ARG A 167 8.43 13.26 -6.15
C ARG A 167 7.70 13.19 -4.82
N VAL A 168 7.81 12.08 -4.12
CA VAL A 168 7.18 11.90 -2.80
C VAL A 168 7.79 12.86 -1.78
N THR A 169 9.11 13.09 -1.84
CA THR A 169 9.81 14.09 -1.02
C THR A 169 9.30 15.49 -1.29
N ASN A 170 9.27 15.91 -2.56
CA ASN A 170 8.74 17.21 -2.94
C ASN A 170 7.28 17.38 -2.49
N HIS A 171 6.46 16.36 -2.63
CA HIS A 171 5.07 16.40 -2.15
C HIS A 171 4.99 16.55 -0.63
N ALA A 172 5.82 15.83 0.13
CA ALA A 172 5.86 15.96 1.58
C ALA A 172 6.30 17.35 2.03
N LEU A 173 7.28 17.94 1.33
CA LEU A 173 7.69 19.35 1.55
C LEU A 173 6.57 20.32 1.22
N ALA A 174 5.83 20.10 0.13
CA ALA A 174 4.71 20.94 -0.26
C ALA A 174 3.58 20.92 0.78
N ILE A 175 3.21 19.73 1.27
CA ILE A 175 2.21 19.57 2.35
C ILE A 175 2.64 20.32 3.63
N GLN A 176 3.95 20.39 3.90
CA GLN A 176 4.52 21.12 5.04
C GLN A 176 4.74 22.61 4.76
N GLY A 177 4.49 23.09 3.52
CA GLY A 177 4.74 24.47 3.09
C GLY A 177 6.23 24.83 3.01
N ARG A 178 7.09 23.85 2.74
CA ARG A 178 8.56 23.96 2.68
C ARG A 178 9.13 23.71 1.27
N LEU A 179 8.27 23.43 0.28
CA LEU A 179 8.72 23.01 -1.05
C LEU A 179 9.65 24.05 -1.68
N LEU A 180 9.24 25.31 -1.75
CA LEU A 180 10.01 26.38 -2.42
C LEU A 180 11.36 26.66 -1.75
N ASP A 181 11.46 26.44 -0.44
CA ASP A 181 12.67 26.71 0.33
C ASP A 181 13.68 25.54 0.25
N GLU A 182 13.19 24.31 0.09
CA GLU A 182 14.02 23.13 0.32
C GLU A 182 14.14 22.16 -0.86
N MET A 183 13.30 22.27 -1.90
CA MET A 183 13.31 21.32 -3.02
C MET A 183 14.67 21.24 -3.73
N PHE A 184 15.40 22.34 -3.80
CA PHE A 184 16.70 22.43 -4.47
C PHE A 184 17.86 21.90 -3.61
N PHE A 185 17.63 21.49 -2.38
CA PHE A 185 18.61 20.71 -1.61
C PHE A 185 18.75 19.28 -2.13
N TYR A 186 17.76 18.80 -2.89
CA TYR A 186 17.74 17.50 -3.53
C TYR A 186 18.00 17.65 -5.04
N GLN A 187 18.63 16.64 -5.63
CA GLN A 187 18.83 16.61 -7.07
C GLN A 187 17.48 16.47 -7.78
N GLN A 188 17.04 17.52 -8.43
CA GLN A 188 15.78 17.54 -9.16
C GLN A 188 15.91 16.88 -10.54
N THR A 189 14.87 16.17 -10.95
CA THR A 189 14.76 15.53 -12.29
C THR A 189 13.88 16.33 -13.26
N GLY A 190 13.87 17.66 -13.08
CA GLY A 190 13.00 18.56 -13.82
C GLY A 190 11.53 18.40 -13.41
N PRO A 191 10.56 18.67 -14.32
CA PRO A 191 9.13 18.61 -14.01
C PRO A 191 8.67 17.23 -13.50
N LYS A 192 9.39 16.16 -13.84
CA LYS A 192 9.09 14.79 -13.39
C LYS A 192 9.27 14.59 -11.88
N GLY A 193 10.09 15.40 -11.23
CA GLY A 193 10.26 15.43 -9.78
C GLY A 193 9.05 16.02 -9.05
N LEU A 194 8.14 16.68 -9.74
CA LEU A 194 6.87 17.19 -9.23
C LEU A 194 5.69 16.37 -9.77
N LEU A 195 5.45 16.49 -11.07
CA LEU A 195 4.32 15.85 -11.77
C LEU A 195 4.85 15.06 -12.97
N ALA A 196 4.82 13.72 -12.87
CA ALA A 196 5.33 12.84 -13.92
C ALA A 196 4.38 12.74 -15.13
N ASP A 197 4.98 12.38 -16.26
CA ASP A 197 4.23 11.90 -17.42
C ASP A 197 3.86 10.41 -17.28
N ASP A 198 2.84 9.97 -18.04
CA ASP A 198 2.20 8.65 -17.96
C ASP A 198 3.05 7.44 -18.41
N GLN A 199 4.32 7.62 -18.70
CA GLN A 199 5.14 6.56 -19.30
C GLN A 199 5.63 5.50 -18.28
N GLN A 200 5.41 5.70 -17.00
CA GLN A 200 5.82 4.74 -15.97
C GLN A 200 4.73 3.70 -15.77
N ARG A 201 5.12 2.41 -15.77
CA ARG A 201 4.18 1.28 -15.65
C ARG A 201 4.11 0.68 -14.24
N GLU A 202 4.77 1.29 -13.26
CA GLU A 202 4.84 0.79 -11.90
C GLU A 202 3.57 1.17 -11.11
N PRO A 203 2.81 0.21 -10.53
CA PRO A 203 1.58 0.49 -9.80
C PRO A 203 1.74 1.51 -8.67
N LEU A 204 2.86 1.44 -7.92
CA LEU A 204 3.11 2.35 -6.79
C LEU A 204 3.30 3.79 -7.25
N THR A 205 3.94 4.00 -8.39
CA THR A 205 4.08 5.35 -8.99
C THR A 205 2.72 5.94 -9.36
N TYR A 206 1.83 5.13 -9.93
CA TYR A 206 0.47 5.58 -10.23
C TYR A 206 -0.32 5.91 -8.97
N TYR A 207 -0.16 5.14 -7.88
CA TYR A 207 -0.81 5.45 -6.60
C TYR A 207 -0.32 6.78 -6.03
N ALA A 208 0.98 6.99 -5.98
CA ALA A 208 1.56 8.23 -5.46
C ALA A 208 1.10 9.44 -6.28
N LEU A 209 1.14 9.35 -7.61
CA LEU A 209 0.63 10.41 -8.48
C LEU A 209 -0.87 10.64 -8.27
N SER A 210 -1.67 9.60 -8.15
CA SER A 210 -3.11 9.72 -7.86
C SER A 210 -3.36 10.48 -6.56
N ASP A 211 -2.57 10.21 -5.52
CA ASP A 211 -2.68 10.91 -4.24
C ASP A 211 -2.24 12.38 -4.35
N ILE A 212 -1.16 12.67 -5.09
CA ILE A 212 -0.69 14.04 -5.36
C ILE A 212 -1.76 14.85 -6.10
N TYR A 213 -2.28 14.32 -7.21
CA TYR A 213 -3.32 15.01 -7.98
C TYR A 213 -4.63 15.19 -7.19
N MET A 214 -4.96 14.24 -6.31
CA MET A 214 -6.08 14.38 -5.38
C MET A 214 -5.90 15.55 -4.43
N HIS A 215 -4.70 15.69 -3.84
CA HIS A 215 -4.39 16.79 -2.92
C HIS A 215 -4.36 18.15 -3.63
N LEU A 216 -3.91 18.20 -4.88
CA LEU A 216 -3.92 19.43 -5.69
C LEU A 216 -5.34 19.86 -6.06
N GLY A 217 -6.28 18.92 -6.28
CA GLY A 217 -7.64 19.19 -6.73
C GLY A 217 -7.94 18.71 -8.16
N PHE A 218 -7.02 18.00 -8.79
CA PHE A 218 -7.21 17.37 -10.10
C PHE A 218 -7.88 15.99 -9.97
N ILE A 219 -9.16 15.99 -9.63
CA ILE A 219 -9.88 14.76 -9.27
C ILE A 219 -9.94 13.76 -10.44
N ASN A 220 -10.16 14.25 -11.67
CA ASN A 220 -10.22 13.40 -12.86
C ASN A 220 -8.86 12.72 -13.17
N GLU A 221 -7.76 13.46 -12.97
CA GLU A 221 -6.40 12.90 -13.12
C GLU A 221 -6.12 11.87 -12.03
N SER A 222 -6.51 12.15 -10.79
CA SER A 222 -6.41 11.19 -9.69
C SER A 222 -7.18 9.90 -10.01
N GLU A 223 -8.40 10.00 -10.56
CA GLU A 223 -9.21 8.86 -10.99
C GLU A 223 -8.52 8.06 -12.09
N ARG A 224 -8.03 8.74 -13.14
CA ARG A 224 -7.34 8.12 -14.27
C ARG A 224 -6.11 7.34 -13.80
N LEU A 225 -5.31 7.93 -12.92
CA LEU A 225 -4.10 7.30 -12.37
C LEU A 225 -4.43 6.11 -11.47
N ALA A 226 -5.49 6.20 -10.65
CA ALA A 226 -5.97 5.06 -9.87
C ALA A 226 -6.44 3.91 -10.77
N PHE A 227 -7.06 4.23 -11.91
CA PHE A 227 -7.43 3.24 -12.91
C PHE A 227 -6.20 2.60 -13.57
N ASN A 228 -5.19 3.39 -13.93
CA ASN A 228 -3.92 2.90 -14.46
C ASN A 228 -3.20 2.00 -13.44
N ALA A 229 -3.15 2.39 -12.17
CA ALA A 229 -2.61 1.57 -11.10
C ALA A 229 -3.29 0.20 -11.02
N LYS A 230 -4.62 0.18 -11.08
CA LYS A 230 -5.40 -1.07 -11.11
C LYS A 230 -5.08 -1.95 -12.32
N GLN A 231 -4.86 -1.35 -13.50
CA GLN A 231 -4.57 -2.09 -14.73
C GLN A 231 -3.12 -2.61 -14.79
N SER A 232 -2.19 -1.95 -14.11
CA SER A 232 -0.78 -2.35 -14.06
C SER A 232 -0.48 -3.45 -13.04
N LEU A 233 -1.46 -3.85 -12.21
CA LEU A 233 -1.28 -4.97 -11.28
C LEU A 233 -1.09 -6.28 -12.05
N PRO A 234 -0.09 -7.11 -11.66
CA PRO A 234 0.17 -8.38 -12.32
C PRO A 234 -0.99 -9.37 -12.09
N ASN A 235 -1.11 -10.34 -13.00
CA ASN A 235 -2.04 -11.48 -12.87
C ASN A 235 -3.51 -11.08 -12.64
N HIS A 236 -3.95 -9.94 -13.18
CA HIS A 236 -5.30 -9.38 -12.98
C HIS A 236 -5.69 -9.21 -11.50
N HIS A 237 -4.72 -9.09 -10.62
CA HIS A 237 -4.96 -8.82 -9.21
C HIS A 237 -5.76 -7.53 -9.02
N LYS A 238 -6.41 -7.41 -7.88
CA LYS A 238 -7.24 -6.26 -7.53
C LYS A 238 -6.68 -5.62 -6.27
N SER A 239 -6.74 -4.30 -6.21
CA SER A 239 -6.26 -3.52 -5.08
C SER A 239 -7.41 -2.81 -4.36
N GLY A 240 -7.46 -2.96 -3.05
CA GLY A 240 -8.37 -2.19 -2.22
C GLY A 240 -8.16 -0.68 -2.34
N ARG A 241 -6.88 -0.25 -2.38
CA ARG A 241 -6.50 1.16 -2.54
C ARG A 241 -7.01 1.76 -3.86
N ALA A 242 -6.83 1.03 -4.98
CA ALA A 242 -7.34 1.49 -6.28
C ALA A 242 -8.86 1.62 -6.30
N PHE A 243 -9.58 0.60 -5.80
CA PHE A 243 -11.04 0.65 -5.76
C PHE A 243 -11.56 1.73 -4.80
N PHE A 244 -10.88 1.95 -3.68
CA PHE A 244 -11.20 3.04 -2.76
C PHE A 244 -11.07 4.39 -3.45
N ARG A 245 -9.93 4.69 -4.10
CA ARG A 245 -9.71 5.95 -4.82
C ARG A 245 -10.71 6.15 -5.95
N LEU A 246 -11.01 5.11 -6.73
CA LEU A 246 -12.00 5.16 -7.80
C LEU A 246 -13.42 5.41 -7.26
N ALA A 247 -13.79 4.85 -6.11
CA ALA A 247 -15.05 5.17 -5.47
C ALA A 247 -15.08 6.63 -4.97
N GLU A 248 -14.03 7.06 -4.29
CA GLU A 248 -13.89 8.38 -3.71
C GLU A 248 -13.96 9.50 -4.76
N THR A 249 -13.18 9.39 -5.83
CA THR A 249 -13.18 10.38 -6.92
C THR A 249 -14.55 10.50 -7.59
N ASN A 250 -15.23 9.37 -7.79
CA ASN A 250 -16.60 9.36 -8.37
C ASN A 250 -17.66 9.92 -7.40
N ILE A 251 -17.50 9.75 -6.10
CA ILE A 251 -18.36 10.41 -5.09
C ILE A 251 -18.17 11.94 -5.15
N ILE A 252 -16.90 12.39 -5.17
CA ILE A 252 -16.54 13.81 -5.24
C ILE A 252 -17.13 14.46 -6.51
N ASN A 253 -17.07 13.74 -7.63
CA ASN A 253 -17.60 14.21 -8.93
C ASN A 253 -19.12 14.08 -9.07
N GLY A 254 -19.82 13.44 -8.13
CA GLY A 254 -21.26 13.18 -8.23
C GLY A 254 -21.63 12.03 -9.18
N ASN A 255 -20.67 11.24 -9.63
CA ASN A 255 -20.85 10.08 -10.50
C ASN A 255 -21.33 8.85 -9.70
N TYR A 256 -22.44 8.97 -8.99
CA TYR A 256 -22.89 8.00 -7.99
C TYR A 256 -23.10 6.59 -8.54
N THR A 257 -23.56 6.46 -9.80
CA THR A 257 -23.72 5.15 -10.45
C THR A 257 -22.41 4.41 -10.61
N ILE A 258 -21.31 5.13 -10.91
CA ILE A 258 -19.98 4.56 -11.02
C ILE A 258 -19.40 4.27 -9.64
N ALA A 259 -19.52 5.22 -8.72
CA ALA A 259 -19.11 5.05 -7.32
C ALA A 259 -19.73 3.80 -6.70
N MET A 260 -21.02 3.57 -6.91
CA MET A 260 -21.77 2.39 -6.42
C MET A 260 -21.11 1.07 -6.85
N LYS A 261 -20.58 0.98 -8.07
CA LYS A 261 -19.89 -0.24 -8.56
C LYS A 261 -18.67 -0.56 -7.71
N TYR A 262 -17.83 0.43 -7.44
CA TYR A 262 -16.62 0.27 -6.64
C TYR A 262 -16.94 0.03 -5.16
N LEU A 263 -17.91 0.76 -4.60
CA LEU A 263 -18.39 0.57 -3.23
C LEU A 263 -18.93 -0.85 -3.01
N ASN A 264 -19.72 -1.37 -3.97
CA ASN A 264 -20.21 -2.75 -3.92
C ASN A 264 -19.09 -3.80 -3.96
N TYR A 265 -17.97 -3.48 -4.57
CA TYR A 265 -16.78 -4.33 -4.52
C TYR A 265 -16.16 -4.32 -3.13
N LEU A 266 -15.99 -3.12 -2.54
CA LEU A 266 -15.32 -2.91 -1.26
C LEU A 266 -16.15 -3.35 -0.05
N ARG A 267 -17.49 -3.32 -0.12
CA ARG A 267 -18.38 -3.62 1.03
C ARG A 267 -18.14 -4.98 1.69
N SER A 268 -17.58 -5.92 0.94
CA SER A 268 -17.28 -7.28 1.39
C SER A 268 -15.83 -7.48 1.80
N THR A 269 -15.03 -6.43 1.91
CA THR A 269 -13.65 -6.46 2.41
C THR A 269 -13.58 -6.17 3.91
N LEU A 270 -12.49 -6.56 4.56
CA LEU A 270 -12.34 -6.41 6.01
C LEU A 270 -12.18 -4.92 6.40
N TYR A 271 -11.27 -4.20 5.77
CA TYR A 271 -10.89 -2.84 6.20
C TYR A 271 -11.65 -1.73 5.47
N TYR A 272 -11.95 -1.90 4.19
CA TYR A 272 -12.72 -0.90 3.43
C TYR A 272 -14.23 -1.11 3.55
N GLY A 273 -14.67 -2.25 4.09
CA GLY A 273 -16.08 -2.66 4.06
C GLY A 273 -17.00 -1.74 4.86
N SER A 274 -16.59 -1.28 6.04
CA SER A 274 -17.40 -0.37 6.86
C SER A 274 -17.59 0.99 6.17
N TRP A 275 -16.50 1.57 5.64
CA TRP A 275 -16.55 2.79 4.86
C TRP A 275 -17.46 2.66 3.63
N ALA A 276 -17.30 1.58 2.88
CA ALA A 276 -18.10 1.35 1.67
C ALA A 276 -19.59 1.17 1.96
N ARG A 277 -19.97 0.46 3.03
CA ARG A 277 -21.36 0.32 3.45
C ARG A 277 -21.96 1.65 3.86
N ASN A 278 -21.26 2.44 4.67
CA ASN A 278 -21.70 3.76 5.08
C ASN A 278 -21.97 4.68 3.86
N TRP A 279 -21.04 4.66 2.87
CA TRP A 279 -21.26 5.44 1.65
C TRP A 279 -22.39 4.92 0.78
N LEU A 280 -22.62 3.61 0.70
CA LEU A 280 -23.75 3.04 -0.04
C LEU A 280 -25.10 3.49 0.53
N GLU A 281 -25.20 3.69 1.85
CA GLU A 281 -26.41 4.20 2.52
C GLU A 281 -26.60 5.71 2.32
N LYS A 282 -25.52 6.47 2.14
CA LYS A 282 -25.51 7.93 2.01
C LYS A 282 -25.31 8.42 0.57
N LEU A 283 -25.23 7.49 -0.39
CA LEU A 283 -24.92 7.84 -1.77
C LEU A 283 -26.04 8.67 -2.39
N GLY A 284 -25.70 9.87 -2.88
CA GLY A 284 -26.65 10.86 -3.38
C GLY A 284 -27.12 11.88 -2.33
N ASP A 285 -26.74 11.75 -1.07
CA ASP A 285 -26.93 12.79 -0.06
C ASP A 285 -25.85 13.86 -0.25
N GLU A 286 -26.24 14.96 -0.90
CA GLU A 286 -25.33 16.08 -1.19
C GLU A 286 -24.84 16.77 0.10
N THR A 287 -25.69 16.84 1.12
CA THR A 287 -25.32 17.44 2.41
C THR A 287 -24.21 16.64 3.07
N TYR A 288 -24.36 15.33 3.09
CA TYR A 288 -23.33 14.42 3.63
C TYR A 288 -22.05 14.48 2.79
N THR A 289 -22.18 14.50 1.47
CA THR A 289 -21.03 14.57 0.56
C THR A 289 -20.27 15.88 0.72
N GLU A 290 -20.97 17.00 0.86
CA GLU A 290 -20.34 18.31 1.10
C GLU A 290 -19.67 18.38 2.48
N GLN A 291 -20.25 17.76 3.49
CA GLN A 291 -19.64 17.67 4.81
C GLN A 291 -18.31 16.89 4.78
N GLN A 292 -18.22 15.80 4.00
CA GLN A 292 -17.04 14.96 3.93
C GLN A 292 -15.99 15.51 2.94
N TYR A 293 -16.41 15.99 1.78
CA TYR A 293 -15.53 16.35 0.67
C TYR A 293 -15.66 17.80 0.18
N GLY A 294 -16.40 18.66 0.90
CA GLY A 294 -16.66 20.03 0.47
C GLY A 294 -15.39 20.84 0.20
N ASN A 295 -14.35 20.65 1.01
CA ASN A 295 -13.04 21.31 0.79
C ASN A 295 -12.38 20.85 -0.52
N VAL A 296 -12.43 19.56 -0.82
CA VAL A 296 -11.88 18.98 -2.05
C VAL A 296 -12.72 19.42 -3.26
N ARG A 297 -14.06 19.41 -3.11
CA ARG A 297 -14.99 19.87 -4.15
C ARG A 297 -14.79 21.34 -4.53
N ARG A 298 -14.49 22.22 -3.59
CA ARG A 298 -14.19 23.62 -3.87
C ARG A 298 -12.89 23.82 -4.66
N ARG A 299 -11.89 22.99 -4.40
CA ARG A 299 -10.59 23.04 -5.09
C ARG A 299 -10.59 22.32 -6.44
N ARG A 300 -11.58 21.45 -6.72
CA ARG A 300 -11.59 20.68 -7.96
C ARG A 300 -11.75 21.57 -9.18
N THR A 301 -11.02 21.24 -10.25
CA THR A 301 -11.26 21.84 -11.56
C THR A 301 -12.64 21.43 -12.08
N THR A 302 -13.47 22.41 -12.44
CA THR A 302 -14.81 22.20 -12.97
C THR A 302 -14.88 22.24 -14.48
N GLN A 303 -13.82 22.76 -15.14
CA GLN A 303 -13.89 23.18 -16.53
C GLN A 303 -13.06 22.22 -17.34
N VAL A 304 -12.66 21.57 -17.80
CA VAL A 304 -11.89 20.85 -18.84
C VAL A 304 -11.38 19.48 -18.40
N ASN A 305 -11.61 18.53 -19.24
CA ASN A 305 -10.88 17.28 -19.27
C ASN A 305 -9.41 17.60 -19.62
N HIS A 306 -8.59 17.93 -18.61
CA HIS A 306 -7.16 18.18 -18.76
C HIS A 306 -6.36 16.94 -19.17
N LEU A 307 -7.01 15.83 -19.43
CA LEU A 307 -6.42 14.60 -19.97
C LEU A 307 -5.55 14.83 -21.23
N ILE A 308 -5.65 16.00 -21.85
CA ILE A 308 -5.01 16.31 -23.15
C ILE A 308 -4.05 17.48 -23.04
N ALA A 309 -4.01 18.26 -21.93
CA ALA A 309 -3.10 19.36 -21.83
C ALA A 309 -1.67 18.88 -21.55
N PRO A 310 -0.74 19.01 -22.49
CA PRO A 310 0.65 18.59 -22.28
C PRO A 310 1.40 19.49 -21.31
N ASP A 311 0.91 20.69 -21.06
CA ASP A 311 1.55 21.69 -20.21
C ASP A 311 0.90 21.71 -18.82
N LYS A 312 1.64 21.20 -17.84
CA LYS A 312 1.21 21.12 -16.44
C LYS A 312 1.16 22.51 -15.76
N SER A 313 1.91 23.47 -16.26
CA SER A 313 1.90 24.84 -15.74
C SER A 313 0.56 25.53 -15.99
N ILE A 314 -0.05 25.28 -17.14
CA ILE A 314 -1.39 25.78 -17.47
C ILE A 314 -2.42 25.18 -16.49
N MET A 315 -2.36 23.88 -16.25
CA MET A 315 -3.27 23.20 -15.33
C MET A 315 -3.17 23.75 -13.90
N LEU A 316 -1.95 23.98 -13.40
CA LEU A 316 -1.72 24.56 -12.08
C LEU A 316 -2.20 26.01 -12.01
N THR A 317 -1.94 26.82 -13.06
CA THR A 317 -2.42 28.19 -13.15
C THR A 317 -3.95 28.26 -13.08
N GLU A 318 -4.66 27.37 -13.75
CA GLU A 318 -6.15 27.29 -13.68
C GLU A 318 -6.65 26.96 -12.28
N LEU A 319 -5.98 26.02 -11.56
CA LEU A 319 -6.34 25.72 -10.16
C LEU A 319 -6.18 26.95 -9.25
N VAL A 320 -5.07 27.68 -9.40
CA VAL A 320 -4.81 28.90 -8.61
C VAL A 320 -5.80 30.01 -8.96
N GLN A 321 -6.18 30.14 -10.24
CA GLN A 321 -7.20 31.12 -10.67
C GLN A 321 -8.59 30.76 -10.11
N GLN A 322 -8.92 29.47 -10.03
CA GLN A 322 -10.19 29.02 -9.50
C GLN A 322 -10.27 29.12 -7.97
N ASP A 323 -9.20 28.80 -7.27
CA ASP A 323 -9.07 28.91 -5.81
C ASP A 323 -7.71 29.48 -5.43
N SER A 324 -7.67 30.79 -5.24
CA SER A 324 -6.46 31.51 -4.82
C SER A 324 -6.00 31.16 -3.40
N THR A 325 -6.72 30.34 -2.67
CA THR A 325 -6.32 29.81 -1.35
C THR A 325 -5.66 28.43 -1.44
N ASN A 326 -5.60 27.84 -2.63
CA ASN A 326 -4.95 26.55 -2.87
C ASN A 326 -3.43 26.70 -2.87
N ARG A 327 -2.86 26.85 -1.67
CA ARG A 327 -1.42 27.02 -1.48
C ARG A 327 -0.60 25.90 -2.13
N LEU A 328 -1.09 24.66 -2.04
CA LEU A 328 -0.38 23.51 -2.62
C LEU A 328 -0.18 23.67 -4.14
N ALA A 329 -1.20 24.14 -4.87
CA ALA A 329 -1.10 24.41 -6.31
C ALA A 329 -0.19 25.60 -6.62
N MET A 330 -0.06 26.56 -5.71
CA MET A 330 0.87 27.70 -5.86
C MET A 330 2.34 27.28 -5.68
N ASP A 331 2.60 26.35 -4.78
CA ASP A 331 3.95 25.89 -4.46
C ASP A 331 4.49 24.92 -5.53
N TYR A 332 3.61 24.28 -6.31
CA TYR A 332 3.94 23.35 -7.41
C TYR A 332 4.23 24.12 -8.71
#